data_1309a1558fb3b438a162fd69c3b7e7b9
#
_entry.id   1309a1558fb3b438a162fd69c3b7e7b9
#
_cell.length_a   1.000
_cell.length_b   1.000
_cell.length_c   1.000
_cell.angle_alpha   90.00
_cell.angle_beta   90.00
_cell.angle_gamma   90.00
#
_symmetry.space_group_name_H-M   'P 1'
#
loop_
_entity.id
_entity.type
_entity.pdbx_description
1 polymer ?
#
loop_
_entity_poly.entity_id
_entity_poly.type
_entity_poly.pdbx_seq_one_letter_code
_entity_poly.pdbx_strand_id
1 'polypeptide(L)'
;MNLKKQLYKETRKIDSIIQKVEEHIKTNCVERLRCTTSNNAYQYFINGKYVPSSEKDRARNIAQQEYERKLYPKLRSLKKTLQILNSFYNEETLESVYQSMCKGKRLLVTPYFPDKEEYIKAWISQEYDHWDIKEESGFLQEEAPEKRTKNSVPERNIMQEPSTMTGRIYSARGEFYTLKGERVRSKSEKIIADEFTRFEIPYHYEYPLDLRQGNQIRTVRPDFIVLNTNTLQEFVVEHLGMMDKEEYNNRTINKLDLYEKNGYLLGKNLLIFHETSSAPLNMSVIDQYIQEYLL
;
A
#
# COMPACT_ATOMS: atom_id res chain seq x y z
N MET A 1 -5.37 -6.38 -2.07
CA MET A 1 -5.28 -7.40 -0.97
C MET A 1 -5.63 -8.75 -1.53
N ASN A 2 -4.69 -9.70 -1.57
CA ASN A 2 -4.84 -11.01 -2.23
C ASN A 2 -5.82 -11.90 -1.45
N LEU A 3 -6.92 -12.34 -2.09
CA LEU A 3 -7.96 -13.19 -1.49
C LEU A 3 -7.36 -14.49 -0.92
N LYS A 4 -6.39 -15.10 -1.61
CA LYS A 4 -5.69 -16.31 -1.18
C LYS A 4 -4.96 -16.10 0.16
N LYS A 5 -4.28 -14.95 0.33
CA LYS A 5 -3.59 -14.55 1.58
C LYS A 5 -4.60 -14.34 2.72
N GLN A 6 -5.77 -13.74 2.40
CA GLN A 6 -6.85 -13.58 3.38
C GLN A 6 -7.47 -14.91 3.81
N LEU A 7 -7.80 -15.77 2.85
CA LEU A 7 -8.35 -17.10 3.14
C LEU A 7 -7.38 -17.92 4.00
N TYR A 8 -6.09 -17.84 3.71
CA TYR A 8 -5.07 -18.51 4.50
C TYR A 8 -4.99 -17.95 5.94
N LYS A 9 -5.02 -16.61 6.10
CA LYS A 9 -5.02 -15.95 7.42
C LYS A 9 -6.25 -16.32 8.24
N GLU A 10 -7.44 -16.30 7.64
CA GLU A 10 -8.67 -16.69 8.33
C GLU A 10 -8.71 -18.19 8.66
N THR A 11 -8.22 -19.05 7.77
CA THR A 11 -8.12 -20.48 8.04
C THR A 11 -7.22 -20.75 9.25
N ARG A 12 -6.03 -20.13 9.32
CA ARG A 12 -5.13 -20.26 10.48
C ARG A 12 -5.76 -19.76 11.78
N LYS A 13 -6.47 -18.63 11.73
CA LYS A 13 -7.17 -18.07 12.89
C LYS A 13 -8.23 -19.06 13.41
N ILE A 14 -9.02 -19.62 12.51
CA ILE A 14 -10.05 -20.61 12.87
C ILE A 14 -9.42 -21.89 13.41
N ASP A 15 -8.34 -22.38 12.83
CA ASP A 15 -7.60 -23.55 13.33
C ASP A 15 -7.10 -23.34 14.75
N SER A 16 -6.52 -22.16 15.04
CA SER A 16 -6.06 -21.80 16.38
C SER A 16 -7.21 -21.77 17.42
N ILE A 17 -8.40 -21.27 17.01
CA ILE A 17 -9.58 -21.25 17.88
C ILE A 17 -10.11 -22.69 18.09
N ILE A 18 -10.18 -23.50 17.04
CA ILE A 18 -10.62 -24.89 17.11
C ILE A 18 -9.73 -25.66 18.08
N GLN A 19 -8.41 -25.53 17.98
CA GLN A 19 -7.46 -26.20 18.87
C GLN A 19 -7.71 -25.83 20.35
N LYS A 20 -7.87 -24.55 20.67
CA LYS A 20 -8.19 -24.08 22.04
C LYS A 20 -9.50 -24.67 22.55
N VAL A 21 -10.53 -24.67 21.70
CA VAL A 21 -11.85 -25.20 22.05
C VAL A 21 -11.78 -26.72 22.28
N GLU A 22 -11.03 -27.45 21.46
CA GLU A 22 -10.85 -28.91 21.62
C GLU A 22 -10.12 -29.27 22.93
N GLU A 23 -9.14 -28.50 23.33
CA GLU A 23 -8.44 -28.67 24.61
C GLU A 23 -9.39 -28.49 25.80
N HIS A 24 -10.27 -27.48 25.77
CA HIS A 24 -11.23 -27.20 26.84
C HIS A 24 -12.42 -28.20 26.87
N ILE A 25 -12.91 -28.66 25.73
CA ILE A 25 -14.04 -29.62 25.67
C ILE A 25 -13.64 -31.00 26.18
N LYS A 26 -12.38 -31.40 26.05
CA LYS A 26 -11.88 -32.70 26.56
C LYS A 26 -12.02 -32.85 28.07
N THR A 27 -12.09 -31.78 28.84
CA THR A 27 -12.38 -31.77 30.27
C THR A 27 -13.90 -31.86 30.48
N ASN A 28 -14.41 -33.08 30.52
CA ASN A 28 -15.86 -33.35 30.64
C ASN A 28 -16.42 -32.81 31.95
N CYS A 29 -17.14 -31.73 31.93
CA CYS A 29 -18.04 -31.33 33.01
C CYS A 29 -19.49 -31.40 32.50
N VAL A 30 -20.29 -32.31 33.08
CA VAL A 30 -21.71 -32.49 32.78
C VAL A 30 -22.59 -31.55 33.62
N GLU A 31 -22.02 -30.56 34.24
CA GLU A 31 -22.75 -29.62 35.09
C GLU A 31 -23.62 -28.66 34.25
N ARG A 32 -24.86 -28.43 34.75
CA ARG A 32 -25.79 -27.47 34.11
C ARG A 32 -25.79 -26.15 34.86
N LEU A 33 -25.46 -25.09 34.15
CA LEU A 33 -25.59 -23.72 34.63
C LEU A 33 -26.96 -23.15 34.24
N ARG A 34 -27.70 -22.65 35.24
CA ARG A 34 -28.93 -21.88 35.04
C ARG A 34 -28.69 -20.45 35.53
N CYS A 35 -29.22 -19.48 34.80
CA CYS A 35 -29.18 -18.07 35.16
C CYS A 35 -30.62 -17.56 35.35
N THR A 36 -30.85 -16.80 36.42
CA THR A 36 -32.12 -16.10 36.67
C THR A 36 -31.82 -14.64 36.99
N THR A 37 -32.81 -13.76 36.80
CA THR A 37 -32.69 -12.33 37.12
C THR A 37 -33.53 -12.06 38.36
N SER A 38 -32.94 -11.44 39.38
CA SER A 38 -33.63 -10.99 40.59
C SER A 38 -33.07 -9.63 41.00
N ASN A 39 -33.94 -8.63 41.24
CA ASN A 39 -33.56 -7.27 41.63
C ASN A 39 -32.49 -6.63 40.74
N ASN A 40 -32.67 -6.70 39.41
CA ASN A 40 -31.72 -6.22 38.39
C ASN A 40 -30.32 -6.86 38.45
N ALA A 41 -30.14 -7.97 39.17
CA ALA A 41 -28.90 -8.74 39.24
C ALA A 41 -29.09 -10.16 38.70
N TYR A 42 -28.06 -10.72 38.10
CA TYR A 42 -28.05 -12.12 37.67
C TYR A 42 -27.66 -13.03 38.81
N GLN A 43 -28.47 -14.07 39.03
CA GLN A 43 -28.19 -15.16 39.98
C GLN A 43 -27.89 -16.44 39.20
N TYR A 44 -26.87 -17.15 39.62
CA TYR A 44 -26.40 -18.37 38.98
C TYR A 44 -26.68 -19.61 39.84
N PHE A 45 -27.05 -20.71 39.19
CA PHE A 45 -27.32 -21.99 39.86
C PHE A 45 -26.61 -23.09 39.09
N ILE A 46 -25.82 -23.92 39.77
CA ILE A 46 -25.17 -25.11 39.22
C ILE A 46 -25.92 -26.34 39.76
N ASN A 47 -26.46 -27.14 38.80
CA ASN A 47 -27.27 -28.33 39.16
C ASN A 47 -28.37 -28.00 40.20
N GLY A 48 -28.99 -26.84 40.07
CA GLY A 48 -30.07 -26.39 40.96
C GLY A 48 -29.61 -25.71 42.30
N LYS A 49 -28.31 -25.68 42.60
CA LYS A 49 -27.77 -25.03 43.78
C LYS A 49 -27.30 -23.63 43.45
N TYR A 50 -27.60 -22.67 44.33
CA TYR A 50 -27.16 -21.28 44.21
C TYR A 50 -25.62 -21.19 44.25
N VAL A 51 -25.05 -20.36 43.38
CA VAL A 51 -23.61 -20.13 43.28
C VAL A 51 -23.24 -18.83 44.06
N PRO A 52 -22.55 -18.93 45.17
CA PRO A 52 -22.08 -17.76 45.91
C PRO A 52 -20.98 -17.02 45.11
N SER A 53 -20.72 -15.76 45.50
CA SER A 53 -19.72 -14.91 44.84
C SER A 53 -18.31 -15.54 44.84
N SER A 54 -17.98 -16.33 45.85
CA SER A 54 -16.69 -17.06 45.95
C SER A 54 -16.52 -18.18 44.92
N GLU A 55 -17.63 -18.72 44.37
CA GLU A 55 -17.61 -19.78 43.37
C GLU A 55 -17.94 -19.27 41.95
N LYS A 56 -17.94 -17.98 41.73
CA LYS A 56 -18.32 -17.38 40.45
C LYS A 56 -17.43 -17.84 39.31
N ASP A 57 -16.18 -18.17 39.55
CA ASP A 57 -15.24 -18.67 38.55
C ASP A 57 -15.64 -20.08 38.05
N ARG A 58 -16.23 -20.92 38.92
CA ARG A 58 -16.80 -22.20 38.52
C ARG A 58 -17.98 -22.01 37.56
N ALA A 59 -18.88 -21.07 37.87
CA ALA A 59 -19.99 -20.75 36.97
C ALA A 59 -19.49 -20.21 35.64
N ARG A 60 -18.44 -19.39 35.65
CA ARG A 60 -17.79 -18.85 34.42
C ARG A 60 -17.25 -19.98 33.55
N ASN A 61 -16.53 -20.93 34.13
CA ASN A 61 -15.98 -22.08 33.42
C ASN A 61 -17.06 -22.94 32.77
N ILE A 62 -18.19 -23.20 33.46
CA ILE A 62 -19.30 -23.96 32.92
C ILE A 62 -19.96 -23.20 31.76
N ALA A 63 -20.17 -21.89 31.91
CA ALA A 63 -20.71 -21.03 30.85
C ALA A 63 -19.79 -21.02 29.62
N GLN A 64 -18.47 -20.94 29.83
CA GLN A 64 -17.47 -20.96 28.77
C GLN A 64 -17.50 -22.30 28.02
N GLN A 65 -17.57 -23.43 28.73
CA GLN A 65 -17.68 -24.74 28.10
C GLN A 65 -18.99 -24.91 27.30
N GLU A 66 -20.11 -24.39 27.82
CA GLU A 66 -21.38 -24.41 27.09
C GLU A 66 -21.30 -23.60 25.79
N TYR A 67 -20.68 -22.40 25.85
CA TYR A 67 -20.43 -21.57 24.68
C TYR A 67 -19.55 -22.31 23.65
N GLU A 68 -18.45 -22.90 24.09
CA GLU A 68 -17.50 -23.60 23.22
C GLU A 68 -18.14 -24.84 22.56
N ARG A 69 -18.95 -25.58 23.29
CA ARG A 69 -19.72 -26.73 22.70
C ARG A 69 -20.67 -26.27 21.60
N LYS A 70 -21.30 -25.10 21.75
CA LYS A 70 -22.21 -24.56 20.71
C LYS A 70 -21.42 -23.95 19.56
N LEU A 71 -20.24 -23.40 19.82
CA LEU A 71 -19.36 -22.75 18.82
C LEU A 71 -18.64 -23.78 17.95
N TYR A 72 -18.17 -24.88 18.54
CA TYR A 72 -17.32 -25.86 17.91
C TYR A 72 -17.88 -26.43 16.56
N PRO A 73 -19.14 -26.89 16.46
CA PRO A 73 -19.68 -27.40 15.21
C PRO A 73 -19.75 -26.32 14.13
N LYS A 74 -19.99 -25.06 14.53
CA LYS A 74 -20.00 -23.90 13.60
C LYS A 74 -18.60 -23.60 13.06
N LEU A 75 -17.57 -23.64 13.92
CA LEU A 75 -16.17 -23.47 13.50
C LEU A 75 -15.73 -24.58 12.55
N ARG A 76 -16.09 -25.84 12.83
CA ARG A 76 -15.77 -26.97 11.94
C ARG A 76 -16.44 -26.83 10.57
N SER A 77 -17.69 -26.38 10.53
CA SER A 77 -18.41 -26.14 9.29
C SER A 77 -17.74 -25.02 8.49
N LEU A 78 -17.41 -23.91 9.16
CA LEU A 78 -16.72 -22.76 8.54
C LEU A 78 -15.34 -23.17 8.00
N LYS A 79 -14.55 -23.94 8.76
CA LYS A 79 -13.27 -24.49 8.29
C LYS A 79 -13.42 -25.30 7.00
N LYS A 80 -14.41 -26.19 6.95
CA LYS A 80 -14.69 -26.97 5.73
C LYS A 80 -15.03 -26.09 4.54
N THR A 81 -15.85 -25.05 4.74
CA THR A 81 -16.22 -24.12 3.68
C THR A 81 -14.99 -23.33 3.17
N LEU A 82 -14.12 -22.89 4.09
CA LEU A 82 -12.88 -22.21 3.72
C LEU A 82 -11.91 -23.13 2.97
N GLN A 83 -11.80 -24.41 3.36
CA GLN A 83 -10.98 -25.39 2.66
C GLN A 83 -11.49 -25.65 1.24
N ILE A 84 -12.82 -25.79 1.06
CA ILE A 84 -13.45 -25.93 -0.25
C ILE A 84 -13.18 -24.68 -1.10
N LEU A 85 -13.43 -23.50 -0.55
CA LEU A 85 -13.17 -22.23 -1.26
C LEU A 85 -11.71 -22.12 -1.68
N ASN A 86 -10.77 -22.46 -0.79
CA ASN A 86 -9.33 -22.42 -1.09
C ASN A 86 -8.91 -23.44 -2.16
N SER A 87 -9.58 -24.61 -2.26
CA SER A 87 -9.32 -25.60 -3.31
C SER A 87 -9.89 -25.20 -4.67
N PHE A 88 -11.00 -24.46 -4.69
CA PHE A 88 -11.60 -23.95 -5.94
C PHE A 88 -10.96 -22.66 -6.42
N TYR A 89 -10.43 -21.84 -5.51
CA TYR A 89 -9.81 -20.58 -5.85
C TYR A 89 -8.36 -20.82 -6.29
N ASN A 90 -8.21 -21.26 -7.52
CA ASN A 90 -6.90 -21.40 -8.18
C ASN A 90 -6.88 -20.49 -9.42
N GLU A 91 -6.21 -19.36 -9.30
CA GLU A 91 -6.03 -18.40 -10.40
C GLU A 91 -5.34 -19.08 -11.61
N GLU A 92 -4.34 -19.95 -11.35
CA GLU A 92 -3.64 -20.70 -12.41
C GLU A 92 -4.58 -21.54 -13.27
N THR A 93 -5.67 -22.07 -12.69
CA THR A 93 -6.68 -22.84 -13.46
C THR A 93 -7.46 -21.92 -14.41
N LEU A 94 -7.76 -20.68 -13.98
CA LEU A 94 -8.47 -19.70 -14.81
C LEU A 94 -7.56 -19.14 -15.91
N GLU A 95 -6.31 -18.88 -15.61
CA GLU A 95 -5.28 -18.47 -16.58
C GLU A 95 -5.04 -19.56 -17.64
N SER A 96 -5.01 -20.83 -17.23
CA SER A 96 -4.78 -21.97 -18.14
C SER A 96 -5.82 -22.09 -19.24
N VAL A 97 -7.04 -21.58 -19.05
CA VAL A 97 -8.09 -21.56 -20.08
C VAL A 97 -7.62 -20.77 -21.30
N TYR A 98 -7.07 -19.58 -21.09
CA TYR A 98 -6.54 -18.75 -22.19
C TYR A 98 -5.33 -19.42 -22.83
N GLN A 99 -4.41 -19.96 -22.05
CA GLN A 99 -3.21 -20.62 -22.55
C GLN A 99 -3.52 -21.88 -23.38
N SER A 100 -4.61 -22.60 -23.05
CA SER A 100 -5.05 -23.79 -23.81
C SER A 100 -5.58 -23.46 -25.22
N MET A 101 -5.90 -22.20 -25.49
CA MET A 101 -6.37 -21.77 -26.80
C MET A 101 -5.23 -21.74 -27.83
N CYS A 102 -5.52 -22.07 -29.09
CA CYS A 102 -4.53 -21.94 -30.15
C CYS A 102 -4.11 -20.47 -30.35
N LYS A 103 -2.85 -20.25 -30.79
CA LYS A 103 -2.24 -18.92 -30.94
C LYS A 103 -3.09 -17.92 -31.72
N GLY A 104 -3.72 -18.37 -32.82
CA GLY A 104 -4.57 -17.50 -33.64
C GLY A 104 -5.81 -17.00 -32.89
N LYS A 105 -6.43 -17.83 -32.04
CA LYS A 105 -7.56 -17.41 -31.20
C LYS A 105 -7.12 -16.50 -30.07
N ARG A 106 -5.96 -16.75 -29.43
CA ARG A 106 -5.42 -15.90 -28.38
C ARG A 106 -5.20 -14.44 -28.84
N LEU A 107 -4.82 -14.24 -30.09
CA LEU A 107 -4.64 -12.88 -30.68
C LEU A 107 -5.95 -12.10 -30.83
N LEU A 108 -7.10 -12.76 -30.78
CA LEU A 108 -8.42 -12.14 -30.91
C LEU A 108 -9.15 -11.94 -29.58
N VAL A 109 -8.59 -12.43 -28.48
CA VAL A 109 -9.23 -12.45 -27.16
C VAL A 109 -8.47 -11.53 -26.22
N THR A 110 -9.21 -10.69 -25.50
CA THR A 110 -8.68 -9.98 -24.33
C THR A 110 -9.00 -10.83 -23.10
N PRO A 111 -8.01 -11.51 -22.48
CA PRO A 111 -8.26 -12.40 -21.35
C PRO A 111 -8.66 -11.61 -20.12
N TYR A 112 -9.64 -12.11 -19.36
CA TYR A 112 -9.96 -11.60 -18.02
C TYR A 112 -8.93 -12.01 -16.97
N PHE A 113 -8.23 -13.12 -17.23
CA PHE A 113 -7.13 -13.63 -16.41
C PHE A 113 -5.91 -13.79 -17.32
N PRO A 114 -5.11 -12.73 -17.49
CA PRO A 114 -3.91 -12.77 -18.33
C PRO A 114 -2.84 -13.64 -17.67
N ASP A 115 -1.93 -14.19 -18.48
CA ASP A 115 -0.69 -14.76 -17.99
C ASP A 115 0.09 -13.68 -17.23
N LYS A 116 0.41 -13.97 -15.97
CA LYS A 116 1.05 -12.98 -15.09
C LYS A 116 2.41 -12.52 -15.60
N GLU A 117 3.21 -13.45 -16.11
CA GLU A 117 4.55 -13.11 -16.60
C GLU A 117 4.46 -12.27 -17.89
N GLU A 118 3.57 -12.64 -18.81
CA GLU A 118 3.33 -11.86 -20.03
C GLU A 118 2.80 -10.46 -19.69
N TYR A 119 1.86 -10.37 -18.75
CA TYR A 119 1.32 -9.08 -18.29
C TYR A 119 2.40 -8.19 -17.68
N ILE A 120 3.20 -8.72 -16.74
CA ILE A 120 4.27 -7.97 -16.07
C ILE A 120 5.31 -7.50 -17.11
N LYS A 121 5.70 -8.36 -18.05
CA LYS A 121 6.63 -7.98 -19.12
C LYS A 121 6.07 -6.87 -20.00
N ALA A 122 4.80 -6.99 -20.41
CA ALA A 122 4.12 -5.97 -21.22
C ALA A 122 4.00 -4.65 -20.44
N TRP A 123 3.68 -4.72 -19.13
CA TRP A 123 3.58 -3.56 -18.26
C TRP A 123 4.93 -2.83 -18.12
N ILE A 124 6.02 -3.56 -17.86
CA ILE A 124 7.37 -2.98 -17.75
C ILE A 124 7.83 -2.35 -19.08
N SER A 125 7.44 -2.93 -20.20
CA SER A 125 7.84 -2.45 -21.54
C SER A 125 6.99 -1.31 -22.08
N GLN A 126 6.04 -0.77 -21.32
CA GLN A 126 5.27 0.40 -21.73
C GLN A 126 6.20 1.61 -21.84
N GLU A 127 6.39 2.05 -23.08
CA GLU A 127 7.16 3.24 -23.38
C GLU A 127 6.29 4.48 -23.12
N TYR A 128 6.87 5.49 -22.53
CA TYR A 128 6.28 6.81 -22.36
C TYR A 128 7.37 7.86 -22.57
N ASP A 129 6.98 8.99 -23.12
CA ASP A 129 7.91 10.09 -23.32
C ASP A 129 8.39 10.62 -21.96
N HIS A 130 9.64 10.37 -21.63
CA HIS A 130 10.30 11.07 -20.53
C HIS A 130 10.41 12.54 -20.92
N TRP A 131 9.64 13.36 -20.24
CA TRP A 131 9.81 14.79 -20.37
C TRP A 131 11.23 15.18 -19.97
N ASP A 132 11.91 15.91 -20.85
CA ASP A 132 13.13 16.57 -20.46
C ASP A 132 12.85 17.47 -19.26
N ILE A 133 13.56 17.22 -18.15
CA ILE A 133 13.43 17.93 -16.86
C ILE A 133 13.54 19.47 -16.99
N LYS A 134 13.81 19.96 -18.18
CA LYS A 134 13.97 21.37 -18.49
C LYS A 134 12.68 22.18 -18.66
N GLU A 135 11.54 21.54 -18.94
CA GLU A 135 10.33 22.29 -19.32
C GLU A 135 9.28 22.48 -18.21
N GLU A 136 9.29 21.72 -17.13
CA GLU A 136 8.36 21.94 -16.01
C GLU A 136 8.79 23.07 -15.03
N SER A 137 9.89 23.77 -15.28
CA SER A 137 10.19 25.02 -14.56
C SER A 137 9.15 26.14 -14.81
N GLY A 138 8.28 25.99 -15.79
CA GLY A 138 7.18 26.92 -16.09
C GLY A 138 6.07 27.01 -15.05
N PHE A 139 5.94 26.04 -14.15
CA PHE A 139 4.96 26.10 -13.04
C PHE A 139 5.47 26.79 -11.77
N LEU A 140 6.74 27.21 -11.74
CA LEU A 140 7.37 27.91 -10.62
C LEU A 140 7.74 29.37 -10.94
N GLN A 141 7.36 29.90 -12.11
CA GLN A 141 7.50 31.33 -12.39
C GLN A 141 6.19 32.04 -12.08
N GLU A 142 5.92 32.26 -10.78
CA GLU A 142 5.21 33.49 -10.40
C GLU A 142 6.17 34.66 -10.63
N GLU A 143 5.73 35.56 -11.50
CA GLU A 143 6.36 36.82 -11.78
C GLU A 143 6.72 37.56 -10.46
N ALA A 144 7.98 37.65 -10.18
CA ALA A 144 8.44 38.61 -9.17
C ALA A 144 8.14 40.02 -9.71
N PRO A 145 7.58 40.93 -8.89
CA PRO A 145 7.26 42.27 -9.33
C PRO A 145 8.53 42.99 -9.80
N GLU A 146 8.47 43.52 -11.03
CA GLU A 146 9.50 44.38 -11.61
C GLU A 146 9.87 45.50 -10.66
N LYS A 147 11.03 45.41 -10.05
CA LYS A 147 11.69 46.61 -9.52
C LYS A 147 12.48 47.26 -10.64
N ARG A 148 11.86 48.28 -11.26
CA ARG A 148 12.58 49.28 -12.03
C ARG A 148 13.66 49.92 -11.17
N THR A 149 14.91 49.72 -11.52
CA THR A 149 15.96 50.72 -11.27
C THR A 149 16.93 50.74 -12.44
N LYS A 150 16.89 51.88 -13.12
CA LYS A 150 17.92 52.34 -14.05
C LYS A 150 19.24 52.46 -13.28
N ASN A 151 20.35 51.99 -13.85
CA ASN A 151 21.51 52.85 -14.15
C ASN A 151 22.64 51.98 -14.74
N SER A 152 23.03 52.45 -15.90
CA SER A 152 24.23 52.14 -16.66
C SER A 152 25.51 52.51 -15.93
N VAL A 153 26.62 51.77 -16.16
CA VAL A 153 28.01 52.27 -16.48
C VAL A 153 28.99 51.06 -16.38
N PRO A 154 30.24 51.09 -16.98
CA PRO A 154 30.61 50.23 -18.10
C PRO A 154 31.73 49.22 -17.80
N GLU A 155 32.08 48.46 -18.84
CA GLU A 155 33.20 47.53 -18.94
C GLU A 155 34.54 48.01 -18.43
N ARG A 156 35.26 47.15 -17.72
CA ARG A 156 36.75 47.16 -17.71
C ARG A 156 37.28 45.72 -17.76
N ASN A 157 37.92 45.44 -18.87
CA ASN A 157 38.91 44.37 -19.04
C ASN A 157 40.01 44.45 -18.00
N ILE A 158 40.33 43.32 -17.37
CA ILE A 158 41.70 43.09 -16.87
C ILE A 158 42.01 41.56 -16.97
N MET A 159 43.19 41.33 -17.54
CA MET A 159 43.90 40.12 -17.88
C MET A 159 44.11 39.10 -16.75
N GLN A 160 44.10 37.81 -17.16
CA GLN A 160 44.99 36.66 -16.85
C GLN A 160 46.00 36.79 -15.68
N GLU A 161 46.04 35.88 -14.78
CA GLU A 161 46.48 34.49 -14.53
C GLU A 161 47.21 34.39 -13.18
N PRO A 162 47.71 33.23 -12.72
CA PRO A 162 47.12 31.91 -12.50
C PRO A 162 47.29 31.38 -11.06
N SER A 163 46.70 30.17 -10.86
CA SER A 163 47.07 29.20 -9.84
C SER A 163 46.84 29.49 -8.35
N THR A 164 45.97 28.78 -7.77
CA THR A 164 46.21 27.62 -6.85
C THR A 164 44.90 27.12 -6.27
N MET A 165 44.78 25.79 -6.28
CA MET A 165 43.97 24.93 -5.43
C MET A 165 43.06 25.62 -4.41
N THR A 166 41.78 25.38 -4.55
CA THR A 166 40.83 24.95 -3.53
C THR A 166 39.44 25.46 -3.88
N GLY A 167 38.51 24.60 -3.83
CA GLY A 167 37.08 24.95 -3.92
C GLY A 167 36.41 24.45 -5.18
N ARG A 168 36.26 23.14 -5.32
CA ARG A 168 35.10 22.62 -6.05
C ARG A 168 33.86 23.24 -5.42
N ILE A 169 33.35 24.28 -6.05
CA ILE A 169 31.96 24.70 -5.82
C ILE A 169 31.13 23.53 -6.30
N TYR A 170 30.72 22.69 -5.39
CA TYR A 170 29.65 21.73 -5.64
C TYR A 170 28.45 22.56 -6.03
N SER A 171 28.06 22.51 -7.29
CA SER A 171 26.75 22.99 -7.72
C SER A 171 25.74 22.28 -6.83
N ALA A 172 24.92 23.01 -6.11
CA ALA A 172 24.04 22.51 -5.06
C ALA A 172 22.83 21.69 -5.57
N ARG A 173 22.91 21.16 -6.79
CA ARG A 173 21.96 20.20 -7.34
C ARG A 173 22.73 18.94 -7.76
N GLY A 174 22.95 18.05 -6.81
CA GLY A 174 23.43 16.69 -7.11
C GLY A 174 22.46 16.02 -8.07
N GLU A 175 22.98 15.46 -9.15
CA GLU A 175 22.20 14.56 -10.01
C GLU A 175 22.05 13.23 -9.27
N PHE A 176 20.78 12.75 -9.15
CA PHE A 176 20.48 11.50 -8.50
C PHE A 176 20.11 10.47 -9.56
N TYR A 177 20.75 9.31 -9.49
CA TYR A 177 20.47 8.18 -10.38
C TYR A 177 20.09 6.96 -9.54
N THR A 178 19.03 6.27 -9.95
CA THR A 178 18.59 5.01 -9.34
C THR A 178 19.55 3.86 -9.65
N LEU A 179 19.36 2.72 -9.01
CA LEU A 179 20.10 1.48 -9.35
C LEU A 179 19.86 1.02 -10.79
N LYS A 180 18.74 1.39 -11.40
CA LYS A 180 18.44 1.15 -12.82
C LYS A 180 19.04 2.18 -13.77
N GLY A 181 19.71 3.21 -13.25
CA GLY A 181 20.31 4.29 -14.04
C GLY A 181 19.34 5.39 -14.45
N GLU A 182 18.12 5.41 -13.93
CA GLU A 182 17.14 6.46 -14.17
C GLU A 182 17.49 7.73 -13.39
N ARG A 183 17.42 8.89 -14.03
CA ARG A 183 17.60 10.16 -13.36
C ARG A 183 16.32 10.55 -12.62
N VAL A 184 16.44 10.90 -11.35
CA VAL A 184 15.34 11.33 -10.50
C VAL A 184 15.61 12.72 -9.91
N ARG A 185 14.56 13.41 -9.44
CA ARG A 185 14.64 14.81 -9.00
C ARG A 185 15.18 14.99 -7.59
N SER A 186 15.04 13.98 -6.74
CA SER A 186 15.44 14.06 -5.33
C SER A 186 16.17 12.82 -4.83
N LYS A 187 16.90 13.01 -3.71
CA LYS A 187 17.54 11.91 -3.01
C LYS A 187 16.50 10.90 -2.46
N SER A 188 15.36 11.40 -2.01
CA SER A 188 14.29 10.57 -1.44
C SER A 188 13.63 9.70 -2.50
N GLU A 189 13.36 10.24 -3.70
CA GLU A 189 12.89 9.46 -4.84
C GLU A 189 13.88 8.37 -5.24
N LYS A 190 15.21 8.69 -5.28
CA LYS A 190 16.23 7.68 -5.51
C LYS A 190 16.15 6.54 -4.49
N ILE A 191 16.02 6.86 -3.22
CA ILE A 191 15.94 5.86 -2.15
C ILE A 191 14.70 4.97 -2.32
N ILE A 192 13.55 5.56 -2.62
CA ILE A 192 12.30 4.82 -2.85
C ILE A 192 12.42 3.89 -4.08
N ALA A 193 12.95 4.39 -5.19
CA ALA A 193 13.17 3.61 -6.41
C ALA A 193 14.15 2.45 -6.19
N ASP A 194 15.22 2.69 -5.43
CA ASP A 194 16.21 1.66 -5.11
C ASP A 194 15.60 0.57 -4.21
N GLU A 195 14.68 0.92 -3.29
CA GLU A 195 13.93 -0.06 -2.51
C GLU A 195 12.97 -0.89 -3.38
N PHE A 196 12.24 -0.28 -4.30
CA PHE A 196 11.43 -1.05 -5.24
C PHE A 196 12.28 -2.02 -6.05
N THR A 197 13.48 -1.59 -6.49
CA THR A 197 14.42 -2.45 -7.20
C THR A 197 14.93 -3.59 -6.32
N ARG A 198 15.25 -3.33 -5.05
CA ARG A 198 15.71 -4.32 -4.07
C ARG A 198 14.67 -5.42 -3.80
N PHE A 199 13.39 -5.05 -3.79
CA PHE A 199 12.27 -5.98 -3.60
C PHE A 199 11.72 -6.55 -4.91
N GLU A 200 12.37 -6.30 -6.04
CA GLU A 200 11.94 -6.77 -7.38
C GLU A 200 10.54 -6.28 -7.76
N ILE A 201 10.14 -5.11 -7.28
CA ILE A 201 8.85 -4.50 -7.59
C ILE A 201 8.99 -3.69 -8.88
N PRO A 202 8.20 -4.00 -9.92
CA PRO A 202 8.16 -3.19 -11.13
C PRO A 202 7.59 -1.80 -10.84
N TYR A 203 8.25 -0.78 -11.36
CA TYR A 203 7.78 0.60 -11.26
C TYR A 203 8.08 1.39 -12.52
N HIS A 204 7.29 2.41 -12.75
CA HIS A 204 7.53 3.50 -13.69
C HIS A 204 7.72 4.79 -12.90
N TYR A 205 8.75 5.55 -13.22
CA TYR A 205 9.02 6.86 -12.64
C TYR A 205 8.34 7.94 -13.49
N GLU A 206 7.57 8.85 -12.87
CA GLU A 206 6.86 9.96 -13.52
C GLU A 206 6.00 9.56 -14.73
N TYR A 207 5.38 8.39 -14.69
CA TYR A 207 4.50 7.93 -15.76
C TYR A 207 3.25 8.83 -15.87
N PRO A 208 2.88 9.30 -17.08
CA PRO A 208 1.74 10.18 -17.24
C PRO A 208 0.43 9.48 -16.90
N LEU A 209 -0.38 10.11 -16.06
CA LEU A 209 -1.67 9.63 -15.60
C LEU A 209 -2.75 10.65 -15.92
N ASP A 210 -3.73 10.27 -16.74
CA ASP A 210 -4.83 11.12 -17.12
C ASP A 210 -5.96 11.09 -16.08
N LEU A 211 -6.25 12.23 -15.48
CA LEU A 211 -7.28 12.40 -14.46
C LEU A 211 -8.35 13.37 -14.92
N ARG A 212 -9.60 13.12 -14.53
CA ARG A 212 -10.71 14.02 -14.81
C ARG A 212 -10.77 15.15 -13.79
N GLN A 213 -10.78 16.38 -14.29
CA GLN A 213 -11.01 17.59 -13.50
C GLN A 213 -12.24 18.32 -14.05
N GLY A 214 -13.42 18.04 -13.51
CA GLY A 214 -14.69 18.48 -14.10
C GLY A 214 -14.91 17.86 -15.50
N ASN A 215 -15.05 18.72 -16.51
CA ASN A 215 -15.23 18.30 -17.91
C ASN A 215 -13.91 18.17 -18.70
N GLN A 216 -12.78 18.39 -18.06
CA GLN A 216 -11.46 18.36 -18.70
C GLN A 216 -10.67 17.13 -18.23
N ILE A 217 -9.74 16.68 -19.07
CA ILE A 217 -8.71 15.71 -18.71
C ILE A 217 -7.45 16.50 -18.38
N ARG A 218 -6.85 16.18 -17.24
CA ARG A 218 -5.57 16.71 -16.80
C ARG A 218 -4.59 15.58 -16.65
N THR A 219 -3.50 15.61 -17.39
CA THR A 219 -2.38 14.69 -17.23
C THR A 219 -1.56 15.14 -16.02
N VAL A 220 -1.40 14.25 -15.04
CA VAL A 220 -0.50 14.41 -13.89
C VAL A 220 0.61 13.38 -13.98
N ARG A 221 1.73 13.66 -13.31
CA ARG A 221 2.84 12.70 -13.19
C ARG A 221 3.04 12.41 -11.72
N PRO A 222 2.60 11.25 -11.24
CA PRO A 222 2.97 10.78 -9.91
C PRO A 222 4.47 10.47 -9.86
N ASP A 223 5.07 10.49 -8.68
CA ASP A 223 6.48 10.15 -8.56
C ASP A 223 6.73 8.72 -9.04
N PHE A 224 5.83 7.78 -8.71
CA PHE A 224 5.90 6.42 -9.22
C PHE A 224 4.50 5.84 -9.46
N ILE A 225 4.41 4.95 -10.46
CA ILE A 225 3.37 3.93 -10.55
C ILE A 225 4.05 2.59 -10.36
N VAL A 226 3.55 1.78 -9.42
CA VAL A 226 4.14 0.48 -9.06
C VAL A 226 3.13 -0.64 -9.27
N LEU A 227 3.62 -1.81 -9.68
CA LEU A 227 2.80 -2.98 -9.90
C LEU A 227 3.04 -4.03 -8.82
N ASN A 228 1.98 -4.42 -8.09
CA ASN A 228 2.01 -5.63 -7.28
C ASN A 228 1.94 -6.85 -8.21
N THR A 229 3.05 -7.60 -8.33
CA THR A 229 3.16 -8.73 -9.26
C THR A 229 2.31 -9.93 -8.87
N ASN A 230 1.83 -10.02 -7.61
CA ASN A 230 0.95 -11.08 -7.15
C ASN A 230 -0.50 -10.85 -7.52
N THR A 231 -0.96 -9.60 -7.46
CA THR A 231 -2.37 -9.22 -7.66
C THR A 231 -2.62 -8.52 -9.00
N LEU A 232 -1.55 -8.12 -9.71
CA LEU A 232 -1.57 -7.27 -10.90
C LEU A 232 -2.25 -5.91 -10.65
N GLN A 233 -2.32 -5.49 -9.39
CA GLN A 233 -2.87 -4.20 -9.00
C GLN A 233 -1.80 -3.13 -9.11
N GLU A 234 -2.14 -2.01 -9.73
CA GLU A 234 -1.31 -0.82 -9.78
C GLU A 234 -1.56 0.08 -8.56
N PHE A 235 -0.48 0.70 -8.09
CA PHE A 235 -0.52 1.71 -7.05
C PHE A 235 0.18 2.98 -7.53
N VAL A 236 -0.48 4.10 -7.31
CA VAL A 236 0.17 5.41 -7.42
C VAL A 236 0.94 5.66 -6.14
N VAL A 237 2.18 6.09 -6.26
CA VAL A 237 3.05 6.42 -5.12
C VAL A 237 3.50 7.86 -5.25
N GLU A 238 3.30 8.64 -4.19
CA GLU A 238 3.73 10.02 -4.07
C GLU A 238 4.68 10.19 -2.89
N HIS A 239 5.73 10.94 -3.10
CA HIS A 239 6.64 11.39 -2.06
C HIS A 239 6.41 12.87 -1.76
N LEU A 240 5.93 13.17 -0.58
CA LEU A 240 5.64 14.52 -0.13
C LEU A 240 6.84 15.06 0.66
N GLY A 241 7.74 15.74 -0.02
CA GLY A 241 8.84 16.47 0.60
C GLY A 241 8.38 17.81 1.16
N MET A 242 9.14 18.38 2.09
CA MET A 242 8.93 19.73 2.61
C MET A 242 7.51 20.05 3.12
N MET A 243 6.86 19.08 3.80
CA MET A 243 5.51 19.24 4.36
C MET A 243 5.41 20.30 5.47
N ASP A 244 6.51 20.90 5.85
CA ASP A 244 6.60 22.03 6.77
C ASP A 244 6.38 23.39 6.08
N LYS A 245 6.22 23.45 4.74
CA LYS A 245 5.97 24.67 3.98
C LYS A 245 4.50 24.81 3.58
N GLU A 246 3.85 25.88 4.01
CA GLU A 246 2.41 26.13 3.82
C GLU A 246 1.97 26.15 2.35
N GLU A 247 2.76 26.82 1.48
CA GLU A 247 2.46 26.88 0.04
C GLU A 247 2.50 25.49 -0.64
N TYR A 248 3.42 24.63 -0.20
CA TYR A 248 3.54 23.26 -0.68
C TYR A 248 2.34 22.41 -0.25
N ASN A 249 1.87 22.60 0.97
CA ASN A 249 0.72 21.86 1.52
C ASN A 249 -0.55 22.09 0.72
N ASN A 250 -0.86 23.34 0.33
CA ASN A 250 -2.04 23.65 -0.46
C ASN A 250 -2.03 22.97 -1.84
N ARG A 251 -0.87 22.92 -2.50
CA ARG A 251 -0.70 22.23 -3.79
C ARG A 251 -0.87 20.72 -3.63
N THR A 252 -0.28 20.17 -2.59
CA THR A 252 -0.39 18.74 -2.24
C THR A 252 -1.83 18.34 -1.99
N ILE A 253 -2.58 19.10 -1.18
CA ILE A 253 -3.99 18.84 -0.89
C ILE A 253 -4.81 18.85 -2.18
N ASN A 254 -4.62 19.83 -3.07
CA ASN A 254 -5.31 19.89 -4.34
C ASN A 254 -4.99 18.69 -5.26
N LYS A 255 -3.75 18.19 -5.24
CA LYS A 255 -3.33 17.00 -5.99
C LYS A 255 -4.00 15.75 -5.42
N LEU A 256 -4.05 15.62 -4.11
CA LEU A 256 -4.70 14.49 -3.43
C LEU A 256 -6.22 14.49 -3.67
N ASP A 257 -6.89 15.64 -3.59
CA ASP A 257 -8.32 15.79 -3.91
C ASP A 257 -8.61 15.38 -5.36
N LEU A 258 -7.71 15.70 -6.30
CA LEU A 258 -7.83 15.26 -7.68
C LEU A 258 -7.68 13.74 -7.81
N TYR A 259 -6.75 13.12 -7.11
CA TYR A 259 -6.59 11.66 -7.06
C TYR A 259 -7.85 10.99 -6.50
N GLU A 260 -8.36 11.45 -5.35
CA GLU A 260 -9.56 10.89 -4.71
C GLU A 260 -10.79 10.98 -5.61
N LYS A 261 -11.02 12.12 -6.29
CA LYS A 261 -12.10 12.28 -7.27
C LYS A 261 -12.01 11.33 -8.46
N ASN A 262 -10.82 10.81 -8.75
CA ASN A 262 -10.58 9.83 -9.80
C ASN A 262 -10.47 8.39 -9.27
N GLY A 263 -10.81 8.14 -8.01
CA GLY A 263 -10.87 6.80 -7.42
C GLY A 263 -9.53 6.28 -6.90
N TYR A 264 -8.49 7.12 -6.84
CA TYR A 264 -7.22 6.81 -6.17
C TYR A 264 -7.34 7.14 -4.69
N LEU A 265 -7.54 6.11 -3.87
CA LEU A 265 -7.80 6.25 -2.44
C LEU A 265 -6.58 5.84 -1.63
N LEU A 266 -6.26 6.64 -0.62
CA LEU A 266 -5.13 6.38 0.28
C LEU A 266 -5.26 5.01 0.95
N GLY A 267 -4.19 4.22 0.90
CA GLY A 267 -4.17 2.86 1.45
C GLY A 267 -4.90 1.81 0.61
N LYS A 268 -5.51 2.18 -0.54
CA LYS A 268 -6.14 1.25 -1.46
C LYS A 268 -5.35 1.07 -2.75
N ASN A 269 -5.09 2.17 -3.44
CA ASN A 269 -4.32 2.25 -4.70
C ASN A 269 -3.52 3.55 -4.81
N LEU A 270 -3.43 4.32 -3.71
CA LEU A 270 -2.58 5.48 -3.53
C LEU A 270 -1.77 5.30 -2.26
N LEU A 271 -0.45 5.34 -2.36
CA LEU A 271 0.50 5.27 -1.26
C LEU A 271 1.24 6.60 -1.16
N ILE A 272 1.45 7.09 0.05
CA ILE A 272 2.11 8.36 0.30
C ILE A 272 3.25 8.15 1.27
N PHE A 273 4.44 8.58 0.88
CA PHE A 273 5.58 8.76 1.77
C PHE A 273 5.80 10.25 1.99
N HIS A 274 6.20 10.63 3.18
CA HIS A 274 6.41 12.04 3.48
C HIS A 274 7.67 12.26 4.32
N GLU A 275 8.22 13.45 4.19
CA GLU A 275 9.32 13.93 5.01
C GLU A 275 9.15 15.42 5.32
N THR A 276 9.82 15.86 6.37
CA THR A 276 9.92 17.27 6.77
C THR A 276 11.38 17.61 6.97
N SER A 277 11.70 18.89 7.14
CA SER A 277 13.07 19.33 7.46
C SER A 277 13.62 18.73 8.76
N SER A 278 12.73 18.35 9.70
CA SER A 278 13.11 17.76 11.00
C SER A 278 12.95 16.24 11.05
N ALA A 279 12.18 15.62 10.14
CA ALA A 279 11.92 14.19 10.08
C ALA A 279 12.18 13.68 8.65
N PRO A 280 13.35 13.10 8.40
CA PRO A 280 13.70 12.56 7.09
C PRO A 280 12.87 11.31 6.76
N LEU A 281 12.90 10.92 5.48
CA LEU A 281 12.24 9.73 4.96
C LEU A 281 12.53 8.49 5.82
N ASN A 282 11.49 7.83 6.30
CA ASN A 282 11.61 6.67 7.18
C ASN A 282 11.59 5.36 6.38
N MET A 283 12.75 4.74 6.22
CA MET A 283 12.92 3.48 5.47
C MET A 283 12.09 2.33 6.05
N SER A 284 11.97 2.23 7.37
CA SER A 284 11.16 1.18 8.00
C SER A 284 9.68 1.28 7.64
N VAL A 285 9.18 2.49 7.43
CA VAL A 285 7.80 2.71 6.95
C VAL A 285 7.66 2.28 5.50
N ILE A 286 8.62 2.60 4.64
CA ILE A 286 8.62 2.16 3.24
C ILE A 286 8.60 0.63 3.17
N ASP A 287 9.47 -0.04 3.92
CA ASP A 287 9.51 -1.51 3.99
C ASP A 287 8.18 -2.11 4.42
N GLN A 288 7.51 -1.51 5.43
CA GLN A 288 6.19 -1.96 5.88
C GLN A 288 5.13 -1.81 4.77
N TYR A 289 5.12 -0.69 4.04
CA TYR A 289 4.19 -0.48 2.92
C TYR A 289 4.46 -1.47 1.79
N ILE A 290 5.72 -1.73 1.47
CA ILE A 290 6.11 -2.73 0.48
C ILE A 290 5.57 -4.11 0.87
N GLN A 291 5.78 -4.53 2.10
CA GLN A 291 5.33 -5.83 2.60
C GLN A 291 3.79 -5.96 2.63
N GLU A 292 3.07 -4.92 2.99
CA GLU A 292 1.61 -4.96 3.14
C GLU A 292 0.88 -4.82 1.80
N TYR A 293 1.35 -3.94 0.90
CA TYR A 293 0.63 -3.56 -0.31
C TYR A 293 1.23 -4.12 -1.59
N LEU A 294 2.54 -4.34 -1.66
CA LEU A 294 3.22 -4.62 -2.92
C LEU A 294 3.75 -6.06 -3.04
N LEU A 295 3.84 -6.80 -1.94
CA LEU A 295 4.18 -8.21 -1.87
C LEU A 295 3.02 -9.05 -1.32
#